data_9aecd6eb3bd921547fbf997cea18a631
#
_entry.id   9aecd6eb3bd921547fbf997cea18a631
#
_cell.length_a   1.000
_cell.length_b   1.000
_cell.length_c   1.000
_cell.angle_alpha   90.00
_cell.angle_beta   90.00
_cell.angle_gamma   90.00
#
_symmetry.space_group_name_H-M   'P 1'
#
loop_
_entity.id
_entity.type
_entity.pdbx_description
1 polymer ?
#
loop_
_entity_poly.entity_id
_entity_poly.type
_entity_poly.pdbx_seq_one_letter_code
_entity_poly.pdbx_strand_id
1 'polypeptide(L)'
;TYIAQFGPGFAETEIASTSDDLDVPRDLEFHPSPSRQNELWIVNRATDSVTIVHNAGQSNQLSEHRLDSNRNHFMEEVSAIAFGDWHEEFDYQFATAQESRNTYNGRGDPNDFMGPALWPSSLSHFAEENQDSGGLLGSHIDMLHESPLGMGIAHDSENVYWYYDGHYGELVRYD
;
A
#
# COMPACT_ATOMS: atom_id res chain seq x y z
N THR A 1 6.75 6.52 31.24
CA THR A 1 6.88 6.02 29.84
C THR A 1 6.96 4.51 29.90
N TYR A 2 6.01 3.82 29.28
CA TYR A 2 6.05 2.36 29.15
C TYR A 2 6.98 1.97 28.01
N ILE A 3 7.92 1.07 28.29
CA ILE A 3 8.70 0.40 27.26
C ILE A 3 8.05 -0.96 27.05
N ALA A 4 7.58 -1.24 25.84
CA ALA A 4 7.06 -2.56 25.49
C ALA A 4 8.18 -3.60 25.61
N GLN A 5 7.93 -4.70 26.31
CA GLN A 5 8.89 -5.79 26.48
C GLN A 5 8.22 -7.10 26.06
N PHE A 6 8.88 -7.82 25.16
CA PHE A 6 8.55 -9.21 24.90
C PHE A 6 9.21 -10.08 25.97
N GLY A 7 8.42 -10.73 26.82
CA GLY A 7 8.93 -11.53 27.92
C GLY A 7 8.01 -12.71 28.26
N PRO A 8 8.33 -13.50 29.27
CA PRO A 8 7.48 -14.60 29.70
C PRO A 8 6.08 -14.08 30.02
N GLY A 9 5.07 -14.53 29.28
CA GLY A 9 3.68 -14.13 29.50
C GLY A 9 3.12 -13.13 28.48
N PHE A 10 3.85 -12.75 27.40
CA PHE A 10 3.19 -12.08 26.29
C PHE A 10 2.21 -13.05 25.61
N ALA A 11 1.07 -12.53 25.17
CA ALA A 11 0.10 -13.27 24.39
C ALA A 11 0.24 -12.88 22.91
N GLU A 12 0.29 -13.88 22.05
CA GLU A 12 0.21 -13.72 20.60
C GLU A 12 -1.21 -14.02 20.15
N THR A 13 -1.74 -13.18 19.29
CA THR A 13 -3.06 -13.36 18.72
C THR A 13 -2.94 -13.19 17.20
N GLU A 14 -3.36 -14.20 16.45
CA GLU A 14 -3.48 -14.09 15.00
C GLU A 14 -4.62 -13.12 14.67
N ILE A 15 -4.33 -12.08 13.91
CA ILE A 15 -5.30 -11.06 13.49
C ILE A 15 -5.80 -11.33 12.08
N ALA A 16 -4.93 -11.73 11.16
CA ALA A 16 -5.28 -12.05 9.79
C ALA A 16 -4.36 -13.16 9.26
N SER A 17 -4.85 -13.91 8.28
CA SER A 17 -4.16 -15.05 7.69
C SER A 17 -4.49 -15.17 6.20
N THR A 18 -4.13 -16.28 5.58
CA THR A 18 -4.50 -16.56 4.18
C THR A 18 -6.02 -16.72 3.98
N SER A 19 -6.81 -16.95 5.04
CA SER A 19 -8.27 -16.93 4.96
C SER A 19 -8.84 -15.51 4.83
N ASP A 20 -8.04 -14.49 5.07
CA ASP A 20 -8.32 -13.07 4.91
C ASP A 20 -7.64 -12.51 3.64
N ASP A 21 -7.32 -13.38 2.69
CA ASP A 21 -6.63 -13.05 1.43
C ASP A 21 -5.22 -12.44 1.62
N LEU A 22 -4.52 -12.78 2.71
CA LEU A 22 -3.10 -12.45 2.81
C LEU A 22 -2.28 -13.38 1.91
N ASP A 23 -1.54 -12.79 0.98
CA ASP A 23 -0.64 -13.53 0.08
C ASP A 23 0.71 -12.81 -0.07
N VAL A 24 1.72 -13.36 0.57
CA VAL A 24 3.05 -12.76 0.70
C VAL A 24 2.98 -11.30 1.19
N PRO A 25 2.36 -11.04 2.36
CA PRO A 25 2.26 -9.69 2.90
C PRO A 25 3.66 -9.09 3.12
N ARG A 26 3.81 -7.80 2.82
CA ARG A 26 5.09 -7.10 2.90
C ARG A 26 5.13 -6.04 3.97
N ASP A 27 4.09 -5.23 4.03
CA ASP A 27 4.04 -4.08 4.93
C ASP A 27 2.61 -3.82 5.36
N LEU A 28 2.46 -3.09 6.45
CA LEU A 28 1.17 -2.77 7.03
C LEU A 28 1.20 -1.42 7.73
N GLU A 29 0.08 -0.71 7.68
CA GLU A 29 -0.09 0.54 8.41
C GLU A 29 -1.54 0.72 8.88
N PHE A 30 -1.72 1.35 10.03
CA PHE A 30 -3.05 1.73 10.50
C PHE A 30 -3.54 2.99 9.79
N HIS A 31 -4.82 2.99 9.41
CA HIS A 31 -5.45 4.15 8.81
C HIS A 31 -5.44 5.35 9.78
N PRO A 32 -4.94 6.53 9.37
CA PRO A 32 -4.72 7.65 10.30
C PRO A 32 -5.99 8.36 10.76
N SER A 33 -7.12 8.16 10.08
CA SER A 33 -8.38 8.81 10.43
C SER A 33 -8.89 8.40 11.81
N PRO A 34 -9.25 9.36 12.68
CA PRO A 34 -9.89 9.05 13.96
C PRO A 34 -11.22 8.30 13.85
N SER A 35 -11.92 8.41 12.72
CA SER A 35 -13.17 7.68 12.46
C SER A 35 -12.94 6.25 11.97
N ARG A 36 -11.72 5.90 11.59
CA ARG A 36 -11.31 4.59 11.07
C ARG A 36 -10.23 3.96 11.96
N GLN A 37 -10.27 4.23 13.26
CA GLN A 37 -9.36 3.65 14.23
C GLN A 37 -9.45 2.13 14.22
N ASN A 38 -8.30 1.47 14.36
CA ASN A 38 -8.15 0.02 14.26
C ASN A 38 -8.47 -0.57 12.87
N GLU A 39 -8.44 0.24 11.85
CA GLU A 39 -8.44 -0.24 10.48
C GLU A 39 -6.99 -0.40 10.00
N LEU A 40 -6.61 -1.63 9.72
CA LEU A 40 -5.24 -2.01 9.34
C LEU A 40 -5.21 -2.34 7.85
N TRP A 41 -4.34 -1.69 7.11
CA TRP A 41 -4.10 -1.91 5.69
C TRP A 41 -2.82 -2.71 5.50
N ILE A 42 -2.89 -3.77 4.72
CA ILE A 42 -1.80 -4.72 4.51
C ILE A 42 -1.58 -4.89 3.01
N VAL A 43 -0.40 -4.60 2.51
CA VAL A 43 -0.07 -4.79 1.10
C VAL A 43 0.41 -6.22 0.85
N ASN A 44 -0.13 -6.85 -0.20
CA ASN A 44 0.14 -8.22 -0.59
C ASN A 44 0.93 -8.27 -1.91
N ARG A 45 2.17 -8.71 -1.84
CA ARG A 45 3.09 -8.75 -2.98
C ARG A 45 2.66 -9.73 -4.08
N ALA A 46 2.16 -10.89 -3.70
CA ALA A 46 1.87 -11.94 -4.69
C ALA A 46 0.59 -11.71 -5.49
N THR A 47 -0.29 -10.84 -4.99
CA THR A 47 -1.58 -10.52 -5.63
C THR A 47 -1.69 -9.06 -6.04
N ASP A 48 -0.65 -8.26 -5.80
CA ASP A 48 -0.64 -6.82 -6.12
C ASP A 48 -1.88 -6.12 -5.54
N SER A 49 -2.10 -6.29 -4.25
CA SER A 49 -3.36 -5.95 -3.61
C SER A 49 -3.21 -5.38 -2.22
N VAL A 50 -4.33 -4.91 -1.68
CA VAL A 50 -4.43 -4.50 -0.27
C VAL A 50 -5.51 -5.33 0.42
N THR A 51 -5.17 -5.91 1.56
CA THR A 51 -6.15 -6.44 2.52
C THR A 51 -6.40 -5.39 3.59
N ILE A 52 -7.65 -5.07 3.83
CA ILE A 52 -8.08 -4.12 4.87
C ILE A 52 -8.75 -4.90 5.98
N VAL A 53 -8.21 -4.81 7.18
CA VAL A 53 -8.79 -5.44 8.37
C VAL A 53 -9.47 -4.36 9.20
N HIS A 54 -10.78 -4.33 9.15
CA HIS A 54 -11.62 -3.42 9.95
C HIS A 54 -11.73 -3.92 11.39
N ASN A 55 -11.66 -3.00 12.35
CA ASN A 55 -11.71 -3.33 13.77
C ASN A 55 -10.66 -4.39 14.18
N ALA A 56 -9.45 -4.29 13.68
CA ALA A 56 -8.37 -5.24 13.89
C ALA A 56 -8.23 -5.62 15.37
N GLY A 57 -8.26 -6.91 15.67
CA GLY A 57 -8.17 -7.46 17.01
C GLY A 57 -9.43 -7.34 17.88
N GLN A 58 -10.56 -6.88 17.33
CA GLN A 58 -11.84 -6.77 18.05
C GLN A 58 -12.79 -7.92 17.68
N SER A 59 -13.82 -8.13 18.51
CA SER A 59 -14.79 -9.21 18.31
C SER A 59 -15.68 -9.04 17.06
N ASN A 60 -15.72 -7.85 16.49
CA ASN A 60 -16.44 -7.50 15.26
C ASN A 60 -15.49 -7.22 14.09
N GLN A 61 -14.30 -7.81 14.12
CA GLN A 61 -13.34 -7.73 13.02
C GLN A 61 -13.92 -8.30 11.74
N LEU A 62 -13.64 -7.62 10.64
CA LEU A 62 -13.96 -8.05 9.28
C LEU A 62 -12.76 -7.77 8.38
N SER A 63 -12.56 -8.60 7.38
CA SER A 63 -11.52 -8.41 6.36
C SER A 63 -12.15 -8.08 5.01
N GLU A 64 -11.47 -7.26 4.25
CA GLU A 64 -11.85 -6.86 2.90
C GLU A 64 -10.61 -6.90 2.00
N HIS A 65 -10.71 -7.57 0.85
CA HIS A 65 -9.63 -7.66 -0.13
C HIS A 65 -9.88 -6.71 -1.30
N ARG A 66 -8.94 -5.84 -1.60
CA ARG A 66 -9.02 -4.83 -2.65
C ARG A 66 -8.00 -5.06 -3.74
N LEU A 67 -8.49 -5.18 -4.97
CA LEU A 67 -7.73 -5.43 -6.19
C LEU A 67 -7.98 -4.30 -7.18
N ASP A 68 -7.03 -3.42 -7.37
CA ASP A 68 -7.15 -2.40 -8.40
C ASP A 68 -7.13 -3.02 -9.81
N SER A 69 -7.87 -2.46 -10.75
CA SER A 69 -7.96 -2.98 -12.12
C SER A 69 -6.64 -2.93 -12.89
N ASN A 70 -5.74 -2.03 -12.53
CA ASN A 70 -4.40 -1.88 -13.10
C ASN A 70 -3.29 -2.18 -12.09
N ARG A 71 -3.57 -2.96 -11.05
CA ARG A 71 -2.59 -3.32 -10.01
C ARG A 71 -1.30 -3.91 -10.57
N ASN A 72 -1.39 -4.68 -11.64
CA ASN A 72 -0.23 -5.27 -12.31
C ASN A 72 0.66 -4.25 -13.04
N HIS A 73 0.32 -2.96 -12.95
CA HIS A 73 1.15 -1.88 -13.44
C HIS A 73 1.50 -0.89 -12.33
N PHE A 74 0.51 -0.48 -11.52
CA PHE A 74 0.72 0.56 -10.52
C PHE A 74 1.03 0.02 -9.12
N MET A 75 0.91 -1.29 -8.90
CA MET A 75 1.13 -1.96 -7.62
C MET A 75 1.89 -3.29 -7.78
N GLU A 76 2.50 -3.54 -8.94
CA GLU A 76 3.16 -4.82 -9.23
C GLU A 76 4.27 -5.11 -8.23
N GLU A 77 4.20 -6.28 -7.59
CA GLU A 77 5.11 -6.67 -6.52
C GLU A 77 5.20 -5.64 -5.39
N VAL A 78 4.05 -5.14 -4.93
CA VAL A 78 3.99 -4.12 -3.88
C VAL A 78 4.78 -4.52 -2.64
N SER A 79 5.59 -3.57 -2.13
CA SER A 79 6.58 -3.83 -1.08
C SER A 79 6.40 -3.01 0.19
N ALA A 80 5.79 -1.84 0.10
CA ALA A 80 5.58 -0.96 1.25
C ALA A 80 4.35 -0.07 1.08
N ILE A 81 3.85 0.45 2.19
CA ILE A 81 2.73 1.39 2.27
C ILE A 81 3.06 2.51 3.24
N ALA A 82 2.62 3.74 2.93
CA ALA A 82 2.66 4.86 3.86
C ALA A 82 1.43 5.76 3.65
N PHE A 83 0.67 6.00 4.71
CA PHE A 83 -0.40 6.99 4.67
C PHE A 83 0.16 8.41 4.71
N GLY A 84 -0.45 9.28 3.89
CA GLY A 84 -0.16 10.70 3.82
C GLY A 84 -1.26 11.55 4.45
N ASP A 85 -1.35 12.80 4.01
CA ASP A 85 -2.31 13.75 4.53
C ASP A 85 -3.72 13.53 3.97
N TRP A 86 -4.69 14.12 4.65
CA TRP A 86 -6.08 14.11 4.26
C TRP A 86 -6.34 15.00 3.05
N HIS A 87 -7.14 14.50 2.12
CA HIS A 87 -7.63 15.23 0.96
C HIS A 87 -9.17 15.15 0.88
N GLU A 88 -9.82 16.24 0.52
CA GLU A 88 -11.30 16.32 0.54
C GLU A 88 -12.02 15.32 -0.37
N GLU A 89 -11.37 14.91 -1.48
CA GLU A 89 -11.92 13.97 -2.46
C GLU A 89 -11.49 12.53 -2.19
N PHE A 90 -10.25 12.32 -1.75
CA PHE A 90 -9.61 11.02 -1.71
C PHE A 90 -9.52 10.41 -0.30
N ASP A 91 -9.99 11.12 0.74
CA ASP A 91 -9.74 10.82 2.15
C ASP A 91 -8.23 10.95 2.44
N TYR A 92 -7.65 10.19 3.34
CA TYR A 92 -6.20 10.15 3.45
C TYR A 92 -5.59 9.48 2.21
N GLN A 93 -4.65 10.13 1.60
CA GLN A 93 -3.88 9.49 0.53
C GLN A 93 -2.97 8.43 1.14
N PHE A 94 -2.60 7.44 0.36
CA PHE A 94 -1.51 6.55 0.73
C PHE A 94 -0.60 6.31 -0.48
N ALA A 95 0.65 6.07 -0.19
CA ALA A 95 1.65 5.74 -1.19
C ALA A 95 2.07 4.28 -1.07
N THR A 96 2.39 3.65 -2.19
CA THR A 96 2.98 2.32 -2.23
C THR A 96 4.34 2.35 -2.92
N ALA A 97 5.25 1.47 -2.46
CA ALA A 97 6.46 1.13 -3.18
C ALA A 97 6.31 -0.24 -3.85
N GLN A 98 7.04 -0.49 -4.91
CA GLN A 98 7.04 -1.74 -5.67
C GLN A 98 8.45 -2.32 -5.79
N GLU A 99 8.58 -3.65 -5.65
CA GLU A 99 9.82 -4.37 -5.91
C GLU A 99 10.06 -4.62 -7.40
N SER A 100 9.09 -4.37 -8.26
CA SER A 100 9.12 -4.69 -9.67
C SER A 100 9.98 -3.73 -10.51
N ARG A 101 10.55 -4.30 -11.56
CA ARG A 101 11.09 -3.57 -12.71
C ARG A 101 10.23 -3.93 -13.92
N ASN A 102 9.14 -3.24 -14.09
CA ASN A 102 8.09 -3.57 -15.01
C ASN A 102 8.52 -3.43 -16.48
N THR A 103 8.04 -4.33 -17.34
CA THR A 103 8.28 -4.33 -18.79
C THR A 103 7.13 -3.67 -19.57
N TYR A 104 6.35 -2.86 -18.91
CA TYR A 104 5.16 -2.25 -19.47
C TYR A 104 5.41 -1.53 -20.81
N ASN A 105 4.45 -1.63 -21.71
CA ASN A 105 4.52 -1.07 -23.08
C ASN A 105 5.68 -1.60 -23.95
N GLY A 106 6.23 -2.77 -23.67
CA GLY A 106 7.26 -3.38 -24.49
C GLY A 106 8.56 -2.58 -24.58
N ARG A 107 8.84 -1.77 -23.55
CA ARG A 107 10.06 -0.95 -23.50
C ARG A 107 11.34 -1.72 -23.23
N GLY A 108 11.25 -3.01 -23.28
CA GLY A 108 12.39 -3.88 -22.95
C GLY A 108 12.18 -4.54 -21.60
N ASP A 109 13.04 -5.47 -21.27
CA ASP A 109 12.93 -6.34 -20.10
C ASP A 109 14.23 -6.29 -19.29
N PRO A 110 14.18 -5.83 -18.08
CA PRO A 110 13.28 -4.92 -17.42
C PRO A 110 13.53 -3.45 -17.82
N ASN A 111 12.54 -2.61 -17.80
CA ASN A 111 12.64 -1.25 -18.34
C ASN A 111 12.64 -0.12 -17.29
N ASP A 112 12.73 -0.42 -16.03
CA ASP A 112 12.78 0.55 -14.94
C ASP A 112 11.60 1.55 -14.90
N PHE A 113 10.47 1.17 -15.49
CA PHE A 113 9.32 2.06 -15.63
C PHE A 113 8.55 2.28 -14.33
N MET A 114 8.71 1.36 -13.38
CA MET A 114 7.99 1.39 -12.11
C MET A 114 8.54 2.45 -11.15
N GLY A 115 7.75 2.78 -10.16
CA GLY A 115 8.07 3.68 -9.07
C GLY A 115 6.94 3.76 -8.05
N PRO A 116 7.07 4.58 -7.02
CA PRO A 116 6.00 4.75 -6.04
C PRO A 116 4.74 5.30 -6.70
N ALA A 117 3.59 4.81 -6.24
CA ALA A 117 2.28 5.26 -6.68
C ALA A 117 1.47 5.82 -5.52
N LEU A 118 0.66 6.84 -5.79
CA LEU A 118 -0.27 7.47 -4.84
C LEU A 118 -1.70 6.98 -5.11
N TRP A 119 -2.42 6.71 -4.04
CA TRP A 119 -3.75 6.14 -4.04
C TRP A 119 -4.71 6.89 -3.11
N PRO A 120 -6.02 6.91 -3.42
CA PRO A 120 -7.04 7.36 -2.48
C PRO A 120 -7.30 6.28 -1.43
N SER A 121 -7.51 6.63 -0.16
CA SER A 121 -7.99 5.65 0.82
C SER A 121 -9.51 5.64 0.98
N SER A 122 -10.20 6.52 0.31
CA SER A 122 -11.66 6.48 0.22
C SER A 122 -12.10 5.17 -0.44
N LEU A 123 -12.88 4.36 0.28
CA LEU A 123 -13.33 3.04 -0.22
C LEU A 123 -14.31 3.13 -1.40
N SER A 124 -14.81 4.32 -1.71
CA SER A 124 -15.59 4.60 -2.91
C SER A 124 -14.74 4.92 -4.14
N HIS A 125 -13.42 5.07 -3.96
CA HIS A 125 -12.49 5.38 -5.04
C HIS A 125 -11.41 4.30 -5.19
N PHE A 126 -10.85 3.81 -4.06
CA PHE A 126 -9.77 2.84 -4.11
C PHE A 126 -10.28 1.44 -4.46
N ALA A 127 -9.79 0.90 -5.58
CA ALA A 127 -10.00 -0.49 -6.01
C ALA A 127 -11.44 -0.96 -5.79
N GLU A 128 -12.41 -0.18 -6.22
CA GLU A 128 -13.83 -0.49 -6.07
C GLU A 128 -14.13 -1.84 -6.75
N GLU A 129 -14.89 -2.70 -6.09
CA GLU A 129 -15.21 -4.07 -6.55
C GLU A 129 -15.82 -4.10 -7.96
N ASN A 130 -16.46 -3.03 -8.37
CA ASN A 130 -17.11 -2.86 -9.66
C ASN A 130 -16.32 -1.97 -10.65
N GLN A 131 -15.09 -1.65 -10.35
CA GLN A 131 -14.20 -1.06 -11.34
C GLN A 131 -13.78 -2.10 -12.39
N ASP A 132 -14.74 -2.69 -13.02
CA ASP A 132 -14.62 -3.13 -14.41
C ASP A 132 -14.44 -1.86 -15.27
N SER A 133 -13.63 -1.00 -14.73
CA SER A 133 -13.29 0.24 -15.36
C SER A 133 -12.42 -0.14 -16.53
N GLY A 134 -12.98 -0.12 -17.71
CA GLY A 134 -12.18 0.12 -18.89
C GLY A 134 -11.36 1.43 -18.77
N GLY A 135 -11.15 1.91 -17.54
CA GLY A 135 -10.25 2.98 -17.18
C GLY A 135 -8.82 2.48 -17.27
N LEU A 136 -8.06 3.00 -18.20
CA LEU A 136 -6.64 2.69 -18.40
C LEU A 136 -5.76 2.96 -17.18
N LEU A 137 -6.28 3.63 -16.15
CA LEU A 137 -5.50 4.16 -15.05
C LEU A 137 -5.83 3.55 -13.68
N GLY A 138 -6.84 2.68 -13.58
CA GLY A 138 -7.27 2.17 -12.27
C GLY A 138 -7.68 3.29 -11.31
N SER A 139 -7.42 3.12 -10.03
CA SER A 139 -7.73 4.13 -9.00
C SER A 139 -6.54 4.95 -8.52
N HIS A 140 -5.33 4.75 -9.07
CA HIS A 140 -4.18 5.54 -8.66
C HIS A 140 -4.35 7.03 -8.99
N ILE A 141 -3.77 7.88 -8.14
CA ILE A 141 -3.79 9.34 -8.30
C ILE A 141 -2.61 9.79 -9.15
N ASP A 142 -1.44 9.31 -8.81
CA ASP A 142 -0.19 9.63 -9.49
C ASP A 142 0.83 8.50 -9.32
N MET A 143 1.84 8.48 -10.16
CA MET A 143 2.93 7.51 -10.12
C MET A 143 4.23 8.15 -10.56
N LEU A 144 5.28 7.93 -9.81
CA LEU A 144 6.64 8.25 -10.26
C LEU A 144 7.20 7.14 -11.12
N HIS A 145 7.74 7.54 -12.26
CA HIS A 145 8.39 6.64 -13.20
C HIS A 145 9.90 6.62 -13.00
N GLU A 146 10.51 5.51 -13.40
CA GLU A 146 11.96 5.32 -13.41
C GLU A 146 12.59 5.32 -12.01
N SER A 147 11.85 4.81 -11.03
CA SER A 147 12.31 4.62 -9.64
C SER A 147 11.96 3.21 -9.13
N PRO A 148 12.42 2.15 -9.80
CA PRO A 148 12.03 0.79 -9.50
C PRO A 148 12.75 0.20 -8.28
N LEU A 149 12.33 -1.00 -7.87
CA LEU A 149 12.93 -1.77 -6.77
C LEU A 149 12.82 -1.06 -5.41
N GLY A 150 11.72 -0.37 -5.17
CA GLY A 150 11.45 0.25 -3.89
C GLY A 150 11.16 -0.76 -2.80
N MET A 151 11.80 -0.59 -1.64
CA MET A 151 11.63 -1.48 -0.48
C MET A 151 11.07 -0.75 0.74
N GLY A 152 10.84 0.54 0.62
CA GLY A 152 10.31 1.34 1.71
C GLY A 152 9.87 2.71 1.23
N ILE A 153 8.82 3.19 1.85
CA ILE A 153 8.30 4.54 1.66
C ILE A 153 7.87 5.08 3.02
N ALA A 154 8.01 6.35 3.25
CA ALA A 154 7.57 7.01 4.47
C ALA A 154 7.00 8.39 4.16
N HIS A 155 5.92 8.71 4.82
CA HIS A 155 5.34 10.06 4.79
C HIS A 155 5.99 10.94 5.87
N ASP A 156 6.26 12.19 5.54
CA ASP A 156 6.77 13.21 6.47
C ASP A 156 5.67 14.19 6.86
N SER A 157 5.30 15.08 5.95
CA SER A 157 4.29 16.11 6.18
C SER A 157 3.75 16.64 4.85
N GLU A 158 2.53 17.11 4.83
CA GLU A 158 1.85 17.57 3.61
C GLU A 158 1.86 16.45 2.55
N ASN A 159 2.30 16.69 1.33
CA ASN A 159 2.46 15.68 0.29
C ASN A 159 3.91 15.18 0.16
N VAL A 160 4.70 15.27 1.21
CA VAL A 160 6.12 14.90 1.17
C VAL A 160 6.31 13.45 1.54
N TYR A 161 6.85 12.68 0.61
CA TYR A 161 7.23 11.28 0.81
C TYR A 161 8.73 11.08 0.63
N TRP A 162 9.27 10.18 1.42
CA TRP A 162 10.64 9.70 1.31
C TRP A 162 10.61 8.26 0.81
N TYR A 163 11.42 7.99 -0.18
CA TYR A 163 11.42 6.71 -0.88
C TYR A 163 12.85 6.22 -1.08
N TYR A 164 13.05 4.93 -0.87
CA TYR A 164 14.30 4.28 -1.20
C TYR A 164 14.23 3.68 -2.60
N ASP A 165 15.04 4.21 -3.51
CA ASP A 165 15.24 3.66 -4.86
C ASP A 165 16.33 2.59 -4.81
N GLY A 166 15.93 1.34 -4.93
CA GLY A 166 16.84 0.19 -4.85
C GLY A 166 17.64 -0.03 -6.13
N HIS A 167 17.21 0.55 -7.26
CA HIS A 167 17.92 0.44 -8.52
C HIS A 167 19.15 1.38 -8.56
N TYR A 168 18.95 2.63 -8.21
CA TYR A 168 20.02 3.62 -8.16
C TYR A 168 20.75 3.63 -6.81
N GLY A 169 20.19 3.03 -5.78
CA GLY A 169 20.75 3.01 -4.44
C GLY A 169 20.67 4.37 -3.75
N GLU A 170 19.60 5.08 -3.97
CA GLU A 170 19.39 6.45 -3.51
C GLU A 170 18.21 6.56 -2.55
N LEU A 171 18.27 7.53 -1.64
CA LEU A 171 17.13 7.99 -0.86
C LEU A 171 16.61 9.27 -1.51
N VAL A 172 15.38 9.23 -1.96
CA VAL A 172 14.75 10.32 -2.71
C VAL A 172 13.61 10.92 -1.91
N ARG A 173 13.45 12.23 -1.99
CA ARG A 173 12.33 12.97 -1.43
C ARG A 173 11.46 13.48 -2.56
N TYR A 174 10.17 13.25 -2.45
CA TYR A 174 9.14 13.74 -3.36
C TYR A 174 8.25 14.77 -2.66
N ASP A 175 7.95 15.87 -3.36
CA ASP A 175 7.08 16.96 -2.92
C ASP A 175 5.88 17.08 -3.84
#